data_e800912b84063a7d58e5d809330c5577
#
_entry.id   e800912b84063a7d58e5d809330c5577
#
_cell.length_a   1.000
_cell.length_b   1.000
_cell.length_c   1.000
_cell.angle_alpha   90.00
_cell.angle_beta   90.00
_cell.angle_gamma   90.00
#
_symmetry.space_group_name_H-M   'P 1'
#
loop_
_entity.id
_entity.type
_entity.pdbx_description
1 polymer ?
#
loop_
_entity_poly.entity_id
_entity_poly.type
_entity_poly.pdbx_seq_one_letter_code
_entity_poly.pdbx_strand_id
1 'polypeptide(L)'
;MSKNKATLLGLSAVVLWSLIVALIKEISGFYGVILGAALIYSLASIFLILTLGFPKIKEFPTKYLVLGSILFVAYELCLSLSIGYSTTNRQAIEVSIVNYLWPTFTILFSILFNHQKANFLVVPGFILALFGICLVLAGDQGISIEGILSNIRINPLSYGLAFIGTLIWATYCTLTTKISDGKNGITLFFILVSFVLWMKFLFLTGNAHITFELKPLIYLVMAGFAMGMGYGAWNIGILRGNVTLLATASYFVPVLSAVVSAILLNTSLTLSFWKGTLLVCLGALLCWLSTKKIRRI
;
A
#
# COMPACT_ATOMS: atom_id res chain seq x y z
N MET A 1 5.32 -24.61 11.89
CA MET A 1 4.40 -23.58 12.47
C MET A 1 2.96 -24.02 12.19
N SER A 2 2.05 -23.97 13.19
CA SER A 2 0.63 -24.32 12.99
C SER A 2 -0.09 -23.29 12.13
N LYS A 3 -1.19 -23.71 11.45
CA LYS A 3 -2.02 -22.83 10.60
C LYS A 3 -2.53 -21.60 11.37
N ASN A 4 -2.95 -21.78 12.63
CA ASN A 4 -3.45 -20.69 13.47
C ASN A 4 -2.35 -19.67 13.79
N LYS A 5 -1.13 -20.12 14.11
CA LYS A 5 0.01 -19.23 14.35
C LYS A 5 0.39 -18.45 13.09
N ALA A 6 0.38 -19.10 11.91
CA ALA A 6 0.62 -18.43 10.64
C ALA A 6 -0.45 -17.38 10.30
N THR A 7 -1.72 -17.69 10.59
CA THR A 7 -2.84 -16.77 10.41
C THR A 7 -2.71 -15.55 11.34
N LEU A 8 -2.41 -15.76 12.61
CA LEU A 8 -2.22 -14.66 13.57
C LEU A 8 -1.05 -13.75 13.16
N LEU A 9 0.06 -14.36 12.70
CA LEU A 9 1.20 -13.59 12.16
C LEU A 9 0.79 -12.80 10.92
N GLY A 10 0.03 -13.37 9.98
CA GLY A 10 -0.49 -12.64 8.83
C GLY A 10 -1.46 -11.52 9.20
N LEU A 11 -2.26 -11.68 10.25
CA LEU A 11 -3.13 -10.61 10.77
C LEU A 11 -2.33 -9.45 11.37
N SER A 12 -1.15 -9.71 11.98
CA SER A 12 -0.29 -8.62 12.46
C SER A 12 0.19 -7.70 11.33
N ALA A 13 0.30 -8.20 10.09
CA ALA A 13 0.62 -7.37 8.94
C ALA A 13 -0.42 -6.26 8.69
N VAL A 14 -1.70 -6.54 8.91
CA VAL A 14 -2.79 -5.56 8.77
C VAL A 14 -2.59 -4.40 9.76
N VAL A 15 -2.19 -4.71 11.00
CA VAL A 15 -1.88 -3.70 12.02
C VAL A 15 -0.63 -2.92 11.64
N LEU A 16 0.45 -3.60 11.23
CA LEU A 16 1.70 -2.96 10.83
C LEU A 16 1.51 -2.02 9.64
N TRP A 17 0.76 -2.45 8.63
CA TRP A 17 0.46 -1.61 7.46
C TRP A 17 -0.41 -0.40 7.79
N SER A 18 -1.25 -0.49 8.82
CA SER A 18 -2.05 0.66 9.25
C SER A 18 -1.22 1.82 9.82
N LEU A 19 0.02 1.56 10.29
CA LEU A 19 0.95 2.57 10.80
C LEU A 19 1.70 3.31 9.68
N ILE A 20 1.82 2.71 8.49
CA ILE A 20 2.78 3.13 7.44
C ILE A 20 2.53 4.57 6.97
N VAL A 21 1.26 4.95 6.76
CA VAL A 21 0.90 6.28 6.23
C VAL A 21 1.38 7.40 7.16
N ALA A 22 1.06 7.29 8.43
CA ALA A 22 1.48 8.27 9.43
C ALA A 22 3.00 8.32 9.57
N LEU A 23 3.64 7.15 9.63
CA LEU A 23 5.10 7.06 9.79
C LEU A 23 5.85 7.63 8.57
N ILE A 24 5.41 7.33 7.35
CA ILE A 24 6.01 7.94 6.14
C ILE A 24 5.85 9.46 6.19
N LYS A 25 4.67 9.96 6.57
CA LYS A 25 4.42 11.41 6.63
C LYS A 25 5.31 12.10 7.65
N GLU A 26 5.39 11.58 8.87
CA GLU A 26 6.27 12.09 9.93
C GLU A 26 7.75 12.07 9.53
N ILE A 27 8.24 10.92 9.04
CA ILE A 27 9.63 10.77 8.60
C ILE A 27 9.96 11.73 7.46
N SER A 28 9.03 11.91 6.51
CA SER A 28 9.21 12.87 5.42
C SER A 28 9.32 14.31 5.92
N GLY A 29 8.66 14.65 7.04
CA GLY A 29 8.78 15.95 7.68
C GLY A 29 10.15 16.17 8.33
N PHE A 30 10.77 15.13 8.91
CA PHE A 30 12.07 15.23 9.58
C PHE A 30 13.27 15.18 8.64
N TYR A 31 13.26 14.23 7.69
CA TYR A 31 14.42 13.95 6.83
C TYR A 31 14.23 14.39 5.38
N GLY A 32 13.07 14.94 5.05
CA GLY A 32 12.66 15.15 3.67
C GLY A 32 12.15 13.86 3.01
N VAL A 33 11.42 14.04 1.92
CA VAL A 33 10.65 12.95 1.29
C VAL A 33 11.54 11.83 0.78
N ILE A 34 12.61 12.17 0.05
CA ILE A 34 13.45 11.16 -0.63
C ILE A 34 14.36 10.46 0.37
N LEU A 35 15.05 11.21 1.25
CA LEU A 35 15.93 10.62 2.26
C LEU A 35 15.14 9.81 3.27
N GLY A 36 14.01 10.33 3.75
CA GLY A 36 13.14 9.62 4.67
C GLY A 36 12.68 8.28 4.11
N ALA A 37 12.21 8.25 2.86
CA ALA A 37 11.87 7.00 2.18
C ALA A 37 13.09 6.07 2.04
N ALA A 38 14.26 6.56 1.60
CA ALA A 38 15.48 5.76 1.47
C ALA A 38 15.85 5.07 2.79
N LEU A 39 15.78 5.80 3.90
CA LEU A 39 16.07 5.26 5.24
C LEU A 39 15.04 4.20 5.67
N ILE A 40 13.73 4.44 5.44
CA ILE A 40 12.66 3.48 5.76
C ILE A 40 12.90 2.17 5.01
N TYR A 41 13.11 2.22 3.68
CA TYR A 41 13.31 1.01 2.87
C TYR A 41 14.64 0.32 3.14
N SER A 42 15.68 1.05 3.57
CA SER A 42 16.95 0.45 4.04
C SER A 42 16.71 -0.39 5.28
N LEU A 43 16.05 0.15 6.30
CA LEU A 43 15.73 -0.59 7.53
C LEU A 43 14.77 -1.75 7.24
N ALA A 44 13.75 -1.54 6.42
CA ALA A 44 12.84 -2.61 6.02
C ALA A 44 13.58 -3.77 5.31
N SER A 45 14.55 -3.44 4.44
CA SER A 45 15.42 -4.44 3.80
C SER A 45 16.24 -5.23 4.83
N ILE A 46 16.80 -4.54 5.82
CA ILE A 46 17.55 -5.19 6.91
C ILE A 46 16.65 -6.14 7.69
N PHE A 47 15.47 -5.71 8.11
CA PHE A 47 14.50 -6.58 8.80
C PHE A 47 14.10 -7.79 7.96
N LEU A 48 13.89 -7.63 6.65
CA LEU A 48 13.58 -8.74 5.74
C LEU A 48 14.75 -9.69 5.57
N ILE A 49 15.98 -9.20 5.45
CA ILE A 49 17.19 -10.04 5.38
C ILE A 49 17.34 -10.86 6.66
N LEU A 50 17.16 -10.25 7.83
CA LEU A 50 17.26 -10.92 9.12
C LEU A 50 16.17 -12.00 9.33
N THR A 51 14.99 -11.83 8.74
CA THR A 51 13.85 -12.72 8.96
C THR A 51 13.61 -13.75 7.85
N LEU A 52 13.81 -13.36 6.59
CA LEU A 52 13.61 -14.22 5.41
C LEU A 52 14.91 -14.65 4.74
N GLY A 53 16.03 -14.02 5.10
CA GLY A 53 17.36 -14.27 4.53
C GLY A 53 17.63 -13.49 3.25
N PHE A 54 18.85 -13.63 2.74
CA PHE A 54 19.26 -13.04 1.46
C PHE A 54 18.54 -13.68 0.29
N PRO A 55 18.13 -12.89 -0.72
CA PRO A 55 17.44 -13.40 -1.89
C PRO A 55 18.36 -14.24 -2.77
N LYS A 56 17.94 -15.46 -3.09
CA LYS A 56 18.66 -16.33 -4.00
C LYS A 56 18.28 -16.01 -5.45
N ILE A 57 18.88 -14.97 -6.01
CA ILE A 57 18.51 -14.39 -7.32
C ILE A 57 18.44 -15.45 -8.44
N LYS A 58 19.33 -16.43 -8.44
CA LYS A 58 19.40 -17.51 -9.44
C LYS A 58 18.16 -18.44 -9.44
N GLU A 59 17.39 -18.45 -8.35
CA GLU A 59 16.18 -19.26 -8.22
C GLU A 59 14.93 -18.58 -8.79
N PHE A 60 14.99 -17.30 -9.15
CA PHE A 60 13.84 -16.57 -9.67
C PHE A 60 13.72 -16.73 -11.19
N PRO A 61 12.48 -16.95 -11.72
CA PRO A 61 12.23 -16.84 -13.15
C PRO A 61 12.63 -15.46 -13.67
N THR A 62 13.32 -15.39 -14.81
CA THR A 62 13.83 -14.14 -15.38
C THR A 62 12.73 -13.10 -15.57
N LYS A 63 11.55 -13.52 -16.06
CA LYS A 63 10.39 -12.63 -16.24
C LYS A 63 9.93 -12.02 -14.92
N TYR A 64 9.88 -12.82 -13.84
CA TYR A 64 9.52 -12.34 -12.52
C TYR A 64 10.58 -11.40 -11.94
N LEU A 65 11.86 -11.75 -12.14
CA LEU A 65 12.97 -10.91 -11.69
C LEU A 65 12.92 -9.52 -12.32
N VAL A 66 12.67 -9.42 -13.62
CA VAL A 66 12.66 -8.13 -14.33
C VAL A 66 11.33 -7.38 -14.11
N LEU A 67 10.22 -7.97 -14.53
CA LEU A 67 8.92 -7.29 -14.49
C LEU A 67 8.42 -7.10 -13.06
N GLY A 68 8.62 -8.11 -12.20
CA GLY A 68 8.25 -8.02 -10.79
C GLY A 68 9.04 -6.93 -10.06
N SER A 69 10.37 -6.82 -10.31
CA SER A 69 11.19 -5.76 -9.75
C SER A 69 10.76 -4.38 -10.21
N ILE A 70 10.56 -4.19 -11.52
CA ILE A 70 10.15 -2.88 -12.07
C ILE A 70 8.79 -2.45 -11.49
N LEU A 71 7.79 -3.34 -11.51
CA LEU A 71 6.45 -3.01 -11.00
C LEU A 71 6.47 -2.75 -9.50
N PHE A 72 7.18 -3.59 -8.73
CA PHE A 72 7.26 -3.43 -7.28
C PHE A 72 7.96 -2.12 -6.91
N VAL A 73 9.14 -1.86 -7.49
CA VAL A 73 9.90 -0.63 -7.22
C VAL A 73 9.08 0.60 -7.62
N ALA A 74 8.47 0.60 -8.80
CA ALA A 74 7.64 1.71 -9.25
C ALA A 74 6.45 1.95 -8.31
N TYR A 75 5.79 0.88 -7.83
CA TYR A 75 4.70 1.00 -6.88
C TYR A 75 5.15 1.61 -5.55
N GLU A 76 6.20 1.09 -4.95
CA GLU A 76 6.68 1.56 -3.65
C GLU A 76 7.20 3.00 -3.71
N LEU A 77 7.79 3.40 -4.83
CA LEU A 77 8.12 4.81 -5.10
C LEU A 77 6.84 5.67 -5.17
N CYS A 78 5.83 5.22 -5.91
CA CYS A 78 4.55 5.92 -6.00
C CYS A 78 3.89 6.06 -4.63
N LEU A 79 3.84 5.00 -3.83
CA LEU A 79 3.25 5.00 -2.50
C LEU A 79 3.97 5.97 -1.56
N SER A 80 5.29 5.79 -1.39
CA SER A 80 6.06 6.58 -0.43
C SER A 80 6.14 8.06 -0.82
N LEU A 81 6.32 8.36 -2.11
CA LEU A 81 6.41 9.73 -2.60
C LEU A 81 5.04 10.42 -2.61
N SER A 82 3.93 9.73 -2.90
CA SER A 82 2.59 10.33 -2.83
C SER A 82 2.27 10.83 -1.42
N ILE A 83 2.58 10.02 -0.40
CA ILE A 83 2.39 10.39 1.01
C ILE A 83 3.41 11.46 1.43
N GLY A 84 4.67 11.29 1.07
CA GLY A 84 5.74 12.21 1.45
C GLY A 84 5.56 13.61 0.87
N TYR A 85 5.16 13.75 -0.39
CA TYR A 85 4.91 15.04 -1.03
C TYR A 85 3.56 15.68 -0.66
N SER A 86 2.73 15.04 0.14
CA SER A 86 1.48 15.62 0.64
C SER A 86 1.77 16.89 1.42
N THR A 87 1.07 17.97 1.12
CA THR A 87 1.27 19.28 1.76
C THR A 87 0.72 19.34 3.18
N THR A 88 -0.34 18.56 3.46
CA THR A 88 -0.97 18.49 4.78
C THR A 88 -1.07 17.04 5.25
N ASN A 89 -1.24 16.87 6.58
CA ASN A 89 -1.48 15.54 7.16
C ASN A 89 -2.79 14.93 6.65
N ARG A 90 -3.84 15.74 6.50
CA ARG A 90 -5.11 15.30 5.90
C ARG A 90 -4.89 14.78 4.47
N GLN A 91 -4.17 15.52 3.64
CA GLN A 91 -3.87 15.10 2.27
C GLN A 91 -3.09 13.77 2.23
N ALA A 92 -2.14 13.56 3.17
CA ALA A 92 -1.42 12.28 3.26
C ALA A 92 -2.38 11.10 3.51
N ILE A 93 -3.41 11.30 4.34
CA ILE A 93 -4.43 10.29 4.60
C ILE A 93 -5.33 10.12 3.36
N GLU A 94 -5.76 11.20 2.71
CA GLU A 94 -6.60 11.15 1.50
C GLU A 94 -5.92 10.39 0.35
N VAL A 95 -4.65 10.70 0.04
CA VAL A 95 -3.91 9.98 -1.02
C VAL A 95 -3.71 8.51 -0.69
N SER A 96 -3.59 8.15 0.59
CA SER A 96 -3.54 6.75 0.99
C SER A 96 -4.84 6.00 0.70
N ILE A 97 -6.00 6.66 0.89
CA ILE A 97 -7.30 6.06 0.54
C ILE A 97 -7.43 5.88 -0.98
N VAL A 98 -6.93 6.82 -1.79
CA VAL A 98 -6.85 6.63 -3.24
C VAL A 98 -6.02 5.39 -3.58
N ASN A 99 -4.88 5.21 -2.92
CA ASN A 99 -4.06 4.02 -3.12
C ASN A 99 -4.80 2.73 -2.74
N TYR A 100 -5.65 2.75 -1.74
CA TYR A 100 -6.45 1.57 -1.34
C TYR A 100 -7.54 1.14 -2.33
N LEU A 101 -7.63 1.74 -3.51
CA LEU A 101 -8.39 1.17 -4.65
C LEU A 101 -7.72 -0.06 -5.27
N TRP A 102 -6.44 -0.33 -4.94
CA TRP A 102 -5.70 -1.43 -5.56
C TRP A 102 -6.38 -2.80 -5.48
N PRO A 103 -7.11 -3.20 -4.41
CA PRO A 103 -7.78 -4.49 -4.40
C PRO A 103 -8.90 -4.56 -5.46
N THR A 104 -9.64 -3.46 -5.62
CA THR A 104 -10.71 -3.35 -6.62
C THR A 104 -10.15 -3.47 -8.03
N PHE A 105 -9.07 -2.74 -8.35
CA PHE A 105 -8.40 -2.85 -9.65
C PHE A 105 -7.73 -4.21 -9.86
N THR A 106 -7.20 -4.85 -8.81
CA THR A 106 -6.64 -6.21 -8.91
C THR A 106 -7.70 -7.22 -9.36
N ILE A 107 -8.91 -7.13 -8.81
CA ILE A 107 -10.02 -7.99 -9.25
C ILE A 107 -10.37 -7.70 -10.71
N LEU A 108 -10.52 -6.42 -11.07
CA LEU A 108 -10.83 -6.03 -12.45
C LEU A 108 -9.77 -6.55 -13.44
N PHE A 109 -8.48 -6.34 -13.13
CA PHE A 109 -7.38 -6.81 -13.98
C PHE A 109 -7.30 -8.35 -14.03
N SER A 110 -7.62 -9.03 -12.93
CA SER A 110 -7.71 -10.49 -12.93
C SER A 110 -8.82 -11.00 -13.84
N ILE A 111 -9.96 -10.31 -13.91
CA ILE A 111 -11.04 -10.64 -14.85
C ILE A 111 -10.58 -10.40 -16.29
N LEU A 112 -9.99 -9.24 -16.58
CA LEU A 112 -9.61 -8.84 -17.93
C LEU A 112 -8.42 -9.64 -18.48
N PHE A 113 -7.37 -9.86 -17.68
CA PHE A 113 -6.10 -10.42 -18.14
C PHE A 113 -5.86 -11.86 -17.72
N ASN A 114 -6.49 -12.32 -16.63
CA ASN A 114 -6.35 -13.69 -16.14
C ASN A 114 -7.61 -14.55 -16.39
N HIS A 115 -8.62 -14.00 -17.10
CA HIS A 115 -9.89 -14.67 -17.38
C HIS A 115 -10.58 -15.21 -16.11
N GLN A 116 -10.39 -14.51 -14.97
CA GLN A 116 -11.05 -14.87 -13.72
C GLN A 116 -12.56 -14.67 -13.87
N LYS A 117 -13.33 -15.71 -13.54
CA LYS A 117 -14.79 -15.60 -13.55
C LYS A 117 -15.27 -14.76 -12.38
N ALA A 118 -16.16 -13.84 -12.66
CA ALA A 118 -16.86 -13.03 -11.67
C ALA A 118 -18.36 -12.98 -11.99
N ASN A 119 -19.17 -12.77 -10.97
CA ASN A 119 -20.59 -12.52 -11.15
C ASN A 119 -20.89 -11.02 -11.21
N PHE A 120 -22.16 -10.64 -11.37
CA PHE A 120 -22.59 -9.25 -11.53
C PHE A 120 -22.19 -8.32 -10.36
N LEU A 121 -21.93 -8.85 -9.15
CA LEU A 121 -21.54 -8.04 -7.98
C LEU A 121 -20.26 -7.21 -8.20
N VAL A 122 -19.43 -7.56 -9.20
CA VAL A 122 -18.24 -6.76 -9.53
C VAL A 122 -18.62 -5.32 -9.96
N VAL A 123 -19.73 -5.14 -10.66
CA VAL A 123 -20.16 -3.83 -11.16
C VAL A 123 -20.55 -2.88 -10.03
N PRO A 124 -21.51 -3.21 -9.14
CA PRO A 124 -21.82 -2.35 -8.01
C PRO A 124 -20.64 -2.20 -7.04
N GLY A 125 -19.80 -3.23 -6.87
CA GLY A 125 -18.59 -3.14 -6.05
C GLY A 125 -17.60 -2.10 -6.58
N PHE A 126 -17.35 -2.08 -7.88
CA PHE A 126 -16.48 -1.10 -8.53
C PHE A 126 -17.04 0.32 -8.42
N ILE A 127 -18.32 0.50 -8.74
CA ILE A 127 -19.00 1.80 -8.64
C ILE A 127 -18.95 2.32 -7.21
N LEU A 128 -19.20 1.46 -6.23
CA LEU A 128 -19.20 1.83 -4.81
C LEU A 128 -17.82 2.28 -4.34
N ALA A 129 -16.74 1.58 -4.77
CA ALA A 129 -15.37 1.97 -4.45
C ALA A 129 -15.01 3.33 -5.07
N LEU A 130 -15.35 3.58 -6.32
CA LEU A 130 -15.11 4.87 -6.96
C LEU A 130 -15.93 6.00 -6.32
N PHE A 131 -17.18 5.76 -5.99
CA PHE A 131 -18.02 6.73 -5.28
C PHE A 131 -17.44 7.04 -3.88
N GLY A 132 -16.91 6.03 -3.20
CA GLY A 132 -16.18 6.20 -1.94
C GLY A 132 -15.00 7.16 -2.07
N ILE A 133 -14.19 7.04 -3.11
CA ILE A 133 -13.09 7.98 -3.38
C ILE A 133 -13.62 9.40 -3.65
N CYS A 134 -14.71 9.55 -4.41
CA CYS A 134 -15.30 10.85 -4.63
C CYS A 134 -15.72 11.53 -3.31
N LEU A 135 -16.28 10.77 -2.37
CA LEU A 135 -16.60 11.28 -1.02
C LEU A 135 -15.37 11.68 -0.21
N VAL A 136 -14.29 10.89 -0.28
CA VAL A 136 -13.01 11.22 0.39
C VAL A 136 -12.44 12.53 -0.15
N LEU A 137 -12.44 12.70 -1.48
CA LEU A 137 -11.85 13.85 -2.16
C LEU A 137 -12.75 15.09 -2.17
N ALA A 138 -14.05 14.94 -1.94
CA ALA A 138 -15.00 16.06 -1.91
C ALA A 138 -14.78 17.01 -0.71
N GLY A 139 -14.11 16.55 0.34
CA GLY A 139 -13.85 17.37 1.54
C GLY A 139 -15.13 17.72 2.30
N ASP A 140 -15.17 18.92 2.88
CA ASP A 140 -16.27 19.38 3.77
C ASP A 140 -17.43 20.04 3.01
N GLN A 141 -17.22 20.39 1.73
CA GLN A 141 -18.19 21.17 0.95
C GLN A 141 -19.25 20.30 0.24
N GLY A 142 -19.22 18.98 0.46
CA GLY A 142 -20.09 18.03 -0.21
C GLY A 142 -19.58 17.63 -1.60
N ILE A 143 -20.28 16.66 -2.23
CA ILE A 143 -19.85 16.10 -3.51
C ILE A 143 -20.13 17.13 -4.61
N SER A 144 -19.06 17.75 -5.12
CA SER A 144 -19.08 18.51 -6.36
C SER A 144 -17.86 18.15 -7.21
N ILE A 145 -18.04 18.05 -8.51
CA ILE A 145 -16.93 17.77 -9.43
C ILE A 145 -15.87 18.86 -9.33
N GLU A 146 -16.30 20.11 -9.21
CA GLU A 146 -15.42 21.26 -9.08
C GLU A 146 -14.61 21.21 -7.77
N GLY A 147 -15.23 20.84 -6.63
CA GLY A 147 -14.57 20.67 -5.35
C GLY A 147 -13.52 19.55 -5.38
N ILE A 148 -13.86 18.40 -5.97
CA ILE A 148 -12.93 17.28 -6.15
C ILE A 148 -11.73 17.69 -7.04
N LEU A 149 -11.99 18.34 -8.16
CA LEU A 149 -10.95 18.80 -9.07
C LEU A 149 -10.06 19.88 -8.43
N SER A 150 -10.63 20.81 -7.66
CA SER A 150 -9.88 21.83 -6.95
C SER A 150 -8.96 21.20 -5.92
N ASN A 151 -9.43 20.21 -5.15
CA ASN A 151 -8.61 19.49 -4.17
C ASN A 151 -7.43 18.75 -4.85
N ILE A 152 -7.68 18.07 -5.96
CA ILE A 152 -6.62 17.39 -6.74
C ILE A 152 -5.63 18.42 -7.32
N ARG A 153 -6.11 19.58 -7.80
CA ARG A 153 -5.27 20.63 -8.37
C ARG A 153 -4.30 21.27 -7.38
N ILE A 154 -4.60 21.23 -6.07
CA ILE A 154 -3.68 21.71 -5.03
C ILE A 154 -2.37 20.92 -5.04
N ASN A 155 -2.42 19.61 -5.28
CA ASN A 155 -1.24 18.76 -5.33
C ASN A 155 -1.45 17.59 -6.31
N PRO A 156 -1.46 17.85 -7.62
CA PRO A 156 -1.73 16.82 -8.62
C PRO A 156 -0.67 15.71 -8.62
N LEU A 157 0.55 16.03 -8.17
CA LEU A 157 1.63 15.05 -8.08
C LEU A 157 1.30 13.94 -7.05
N SER A 158 0.90 14.30 -5.82
CA SER A 158 0.59 13.31 -4.79
C SER A 158 -0.60 12.44 -5.18
N TYR A 159 -1.69 13.02 -5.66
CA TYR A 159 -2.86 12.26 -6.10
C TYR A 159 -2.58 11.41 -7.33
N GLY A 160 -1.83 11.95 -8.30
CA GLY A 160 -1.41 11.23 -9.49
C GLY A 160 -0.53 10.02 -9.17
N LEU A 161 0.48 10.19 -8.31
CA LEU A 161 1.33 9.10 -7.83
C LEU A 161 0.51 8.03 -7.09
N ALA A 162 -0.42 8.41 -6.21
CA ALA A 162 -1.28 7.47 -5.50
C ALA A 162 -2.12 6.64 -6.47
N PHE A 163 -2.75 7.27 -7.46
CA PHE A 163 -3.60 6.59 -8.43
C PHE A 163 -2.79 5.70 -9.38
N ILE A 164 -1.67 6.19 -9.92
CA ILE A 164 -0.76 5.40 -10.77
C ILE A 164 -0.20 4.22 -9.99
N GLY A 165 0.22 4.44 -8.73
CA GLY A 165 0.66 3.38 -7.83
C GLY A 165 -0.40 2.29 -7.67
N THR A 166 -1.66 2.65 -7.51
CA THR A 166 -2.79 1.72 -7.46
C THR A 166 -2.84 0.78 -8.68
N LEU A 167 -2.71 1.36 -9.88
CA LEU A 167 -2.74 0.59 -11.12
C LEU A 167 -1.51 -0.30 -11.28
N ILE A 168 -0.33 0.21 -10.91
CA ILE A 168 0.93 -0.56 -10.93
C ILE A 168 0.83 -1.75 -9.98
N TRP A 169 0.34 -1.54 -8.75
CA TRP A 169 0.20 -2.63 -7.78
C TRP A 169 -0.83 -3.67 -8.20
N ALA A 170 -1.96 -3.25 -8.75
CA ALA A 170 -2.94 -4.15 -9.31
C ALA A 170 -2.35 -4.99 -10.46
N THR A 171 -1.53 -4.37 -11.32
CA THR A 171 -0.80 -5.05 -12.39
C THR A 171 0.23 -6.04 -11.81
N TYR A 172 1.01 -5.62 -10.82
CA TYR A 172 1.96 -6.48 -10.11
C TYR A 172 1.26 -7.73 -9.54
N CYS A 173 0.19 -7.53 -8.76
CA CYS A 173 -0.56 -8.64 -8.17
C CYS A 173 -1.12 -9.60 -9.23
N THR A 174 -1.62 -9.07 -10.35
CA THR A 174 -2.23 -9.88 -11.41
C THR A 174 -1.19 -10.63 -12.23
N LEU A 175 -0.06 -9.98 -12.56
CA LEU A 175 0.98 -10.56 -13.41
C LEU A 175 1.84 -11.58 -12.65
N THR A 176 2.21 -11.28 -11.40
CA THR A 176 3.11 -12.14 -10.61
C THR A 176 2.51 -13.49 -10.30
N THR A 177 1.19 -13.63 -10.24
CA THR A 177 0.52 -14.94 -10.12
C THR A 177 0.86 -15.90 -11.25
N LYS A 178 1.23 -15.37 -12.44
CA LYS A 178 1.56 -16.17 -13.62
C LYS A 178 3.07 -16.40 -13.81
N ILE A 179 3.90 -15.48 -13.35
CA ILE A 179 5.33 -15.46 -13.71
C ILE A 179 6.29 -15.75 -12.55
N SER A 180 5.78 -15.82 -11.31
CA SER A 180 6.64 -16.00 -10.12
C SER A 180 7.00 -17.46 -9.83
N ASP A 181 6.30 -18.44 -10.40
CA ASP A 181 6.42 -19.87 -10.09
C ASP A 181 6.41 -20.14 -8.56
N GLY A 182 5.57 -19.36 -7.81
CA GLY A 182 5.47 -19.45 -6.36
C GLY A 182 6.68 -18.90 -5.58
N LYS A 183 7.65 -18.30 -6.27
CA LYS A 183 8.81 -17.67 -5.64
C LYS A 183 8.43 -16.30 -5.08
N ASN A 184 9.15 -15.93 -4.00
CA ASN A 184 8.95 -14.66 -3.31
C ASN A 184 10.20 -13.79 -3.41
N GLY A 185 10.10 -12.71 -4.17
CA GLY A 185 11.18 -11.74 -4.39
C GLY A 185 11.19 -10.57 -3.41
N ILE A 186 10.35 -10.56 -2.37
CA ILE A 186 10.10 -9.38 -1.54
C ILE A 186 11.38 -8.76 -0.96
N THR A 187 12.29 -9.56 -0.42
CA THR A 187 13.57 -9.07 0.12
C THR A 187 14.41 -8.37 -0.95
N LEU A 188 14.50 -8.97 -2.15
CA LEU A 188 15.22 -8.36 -3.28
C LEU A 188 14.57 -7.05 -3.70
N PHE A 189 13.24 -7.04 -3.81
CA PHE A 189 12.52 -5.86 -4.28
C PHE A 189 12.66 -4.69 -3.31
N PHE A 190 12.64 -4.92 -2.00
CA PHE A 190 12.90 -3.88 -1.00
C PHE A 190 14.33 -3.33 -1.09
N ILE A 191 15.33 -4.19 -1.29
CA ILE A 191 16.71 -3.76 -1.53
C ILE A 191 16.79 -2.86 -2.78
N LEU A 192 16.10 -3.22 -3.86
CA LEU A 192 16.06 -2.41 -5.07
C LEU A 192 15.36 -1.06 -4.88
N VAL A 193 14.24 -1.03 -4.12
CA VAL A 193 13.58 0.25 -3.76
C VAL A 193 14.54 1.15 -2.99
N SER A 194 15.19 0.60 -1.96
CA SER A 194 16.18 1.33 -1.18
C SER A 194 17.30 1.87 -2.07
N PHE A 195 17.87 1.03 -2.94
CA PHE A 195 18.92 1.42 -3.86
C PHE A 195 18.49 2.57 -4.78
N VAL A 196 17.32 2.48 -5.42
CA VAL A 196 16.81 3.52 -6.31
C VAL A 196 16.57 4.84 -5.56
N LEU A 197 16.05 4.78 -4.33
CA LEU A 197 15.84 5.97 -3.51
C LEU A 197 17.16 6.62 -3.09
N TRP A 198 18.18 5.84 -2.73
CA TRP A 198 19.53 6.38 -2.45
C TRP A 198 20.16 7.01 -3.70
N MET A 199 20.04 6.37 -4.86
CA MET A 199 20.52 6.96 -6.11
C MET A 199 19.81 8.28 -6.39
N LYS A 200 18.47 8.32 -6.25
CA LYS A 200 17.70 9.56 -6.42
C LYS A 200 18.14 10.64 -5.42
N PHE A 201 18.37 10.27 -4.16
CA PHE A 201 18.83 11.22 -3.15
C PHE A 201 20.20 11.81 -3.49
N LEU A 202 21.18 10.97 -3.82
CA LEU A 202 22.56 11.39 -4.11
C LEU A 202 22.64 12.29 -5.37
N PHE A 203 21.87 11.97 -6.41
CA PHE A 203 21.94 12.73 -7.66
C PHE A 203 21.08 14.00 -7.69
N LEU A 204 19.99 14.05 -6.93
CA LEU A 204 19.04 15.17 -7.05
C LEU A 204 19.01 16.09 -5.82
N THR A 205 19.39 15.61 -4.65
CA THR A 205 19.22 16.37 -3.41
C THR A 205 20.55 16.68 -2.71
N GLY A 206 21.51 15.77 -2.74
CA GLY A 206 22.93 15.91 -2.33
C GLY A 206 23.26 16.44 -0.91
N ASN A 207 22.44 17.30 -0.36
CA ASN A 207 22.65 17.95 0.93
C ASN A 207 21.43 17.71 1.81
N ALA A 208 21.55 16.88 2.84
CA ALA A 208 20.54 16.73 3.88
C ALA A 208 21.20 16.89 5.27
N HIS A 209 20.56 17.67 6.11
CA HIS A 209 20.88 17.68 7.53
C HIS A 209 20.20 16.46 8.17
N ILE A 210 20.99 15.44 8.50
CA ILE A 210 20.49 14.30 9.27
C ILE A 210 20.53 14.71 10.74
N THR A 211 19.37 14.89 11.33
CA THR A 211 19.24 15.11 12.77
C THR A 211 19.12 13.77 13.48
N PHE A 212 19.97 13.55 14.49
CA PHE A 212 19.92 12.33 15.32
C PHE A 212 19.08 12.55 16.59
N GLU A 213 17.91 13.15 16.43
CA GLU A 213 16.97 13.28 17.53
C GLU A 213 16.27 11.94 17.82
N LEU A 214 15.96 11.69 19.09
CA LEU A 214 15.37 10.43 19.53
C LEU A 214 14.01 10.14 18.88
N LYS A 215 13.15 11.14 18.76
CA LYS A 215 11.79 10.99 18.22
C LYS A 215 11.81 10.56 16.75
N PRO A 216 12.51 11.25 15.81
CA PRO A 216 12.64 10.80 14.43
C PRO A 216 13.26 9.40 14.29
N LEU A 217 14.24 9.06 15.13
CA LEU A 217 14.88 7.76 15.11
C LEU A 217 13.91 6.63 15.50
N ILE A 218 13.10 6.83 16.55
CA ILE A 218 12.07 5.87 16.94
C ILE A 218 11.06 5.66 15.80
N TYR A 219 10.56 6.75 15.20
CA TYR A 219 9.61 6.67 14.10
C TYR A 219 10.20 5.98 12.88
N LEU A 220 11.47 6.22 12.59
CA LEU A 220 12.18 5.58 11.49
C LEU A 220 12.32 4.07 11.71
N VAL A 221 12.70 3.64 12.91
CA VAL A 221 12.77 2.20 13.25
C VAL A 221 11.39 1.56 13.19
N MET A 222 10.34 2.24 13.72
CA MET A 222 8.96 1.76 13.63
C MET A 222 8.49 1.64 12.17
N ALA A 223 8.81 2.62 11.31
CA ALA A 223 8.43 2.60 9.91
C ALA A 223 9.11 1.46 9.15
N GLY A 224 10.44 1.31 9.32
CA GLY A 224 11.20 0.21 8.72
C GLY A 224 10.71 -1.16 9.18
N PHE A 225 10.43 -1.30 10.49
CA PHE A 225 9.86 -2.51 11.07
C PHE A 225 8.45 -2.79 10.50
N ALA A 226 7.55 -1.79 10.53
CA ALA A 226 6.18 -1.95 10.04
C ALA A 226 6.16 -2.35 8.56
N MET A 227 7.02 -1.72 7.76
CA MET A 227 7.14 -2.02 6.34
C MET A 227 7.72 -3.42 6.12
N GLY A 228 8.92 -3.71 6.61
CA GLY A 228 9.59 -4.99 6.38
C GLY A 228 8.86 -6.18 7.00
N MET A 229 8.53 -6.08 8.30
CA MET A 229 7.85 -7.17 9.00
C MET A 229 6.40 -7.34 8.58
N GLY A 230 5.72 -6.25 8.17
CA GLY A 230 4.38 -6.32 7.61
C GLY A 230 4.34 -7.22 6.37
N TYR A 231 5.20 -6.96 5.39
CA TYR A 231 5.30 -7.80 4.19
C TYR A 231 5.80 -9.22 4.50
N GLY A 232 6.77 -9.37 5.41
CA GLY A 232 7.25 -10.68 5.84
C GLY A 232 6.17 -11.53 6.51
N ALA A 233 5.46 -10.94 7.45
CA ALA A 233 4.36 -11.59 8.19
C ALA A 233 3.17 -11.95 7.29
N TRP A 234 2.80 -11.04 6.37
CA TRP A 234 1.77 -11.29 5.36
C TRP A 234 2.11 -12.50 4.50
N ASN A 235 3.34 -12.57 4.02
CA ASN A 235 3.78 -13.67 3.18
C ASN A 235 3.69 -15.02 3.90
N ILE A 236 4.16 -15.10 5.14
CA ILE A 236 4.03 -16.31 5.96
C ILE A 236 2.55 -16.68 6.15
N GLY A 237 1.71 -15.68 6.40
CA GLY A 237 0.27 -15.84 6.55
C GLY A 237 -0.40 -16.42 5.30
N ILE A 238 -0.10 -15.87 4.12
CA ILE A 238 -0.64 -16.34 2.84
C ILE A 238 -0.17 -17.77 2.54
N LEU A 239 1.10 -18.09 2.77
CA LEU A 239 1.65 -19.40 2.43
C LEU A 239 1.21 -20.52 3.37
N ARG A 240 0.95 -20.23 4.66
CA ARG A 240 0.75 -21.26 5.70
C ARG A 240 -0.49 -21.06 6.56
N GLY A 241 -1.17 -19.92 6.44
CA GLY A 241 -2.32 -19.54 7.27
C GLY A 241 -3.68 -19.76 6.59
N ASN A 242 -4.67 -19.02 7.07
CA ASN A 242 -6.01 -18.97 6.49
C ASN A 242 -6.11 -17.77 5.55
N VAL A 243 -5.82 -18.01 4.26
CA VAL A 243 -5.82 -16.97 3.21
C VAL A 243 -7.14 -16.22 3.13
N THR A 244 -8.28 -16.91 3.30
CA THR A 244 -9.60 -16.26 3.23
C THR A 244 -9.79 -15.25 4.36
N LEU A 245 -9.39 -15.61 5.60
CA LEU A 245 -9.48 -14.69 6.74
C LEU A 245 -8.54 -13.49 6.55
N LEU A 246 -7.31 -13.75 6.11
CA LEU A 246 -6.32 -12.69 5.87
C LEU A 246 -6.79 -11.72 4.77
N ALA A 247 -7.27 -12.24 3.64
CA ALA A 247 -7.82 -11.41 2.58
C ALA A 247 -9.01 -10.57 3.06
N THR A 248 -9.92 -11.16 3.87
CA THR A 248 -11.04 -10.41 4.43
C THR A 248 -10.57 -9.31 5.39
N ALA A 249 -9.60 -9.62 6.26
CA ALA A 249 -9.04 -8.65 7.20
C ALA A 249 -8.33 -7.49 6.49
N SER A 250 -7.64 -7.75 5.38
CA SER A 250 -6.93 -6.69 4.64
C SER A 250 -7.85 -5.62 4.03
N TYR A 251 -9.13 -5.92 3.80
CA TYR A 251 -10.09 -4.90 3.35
C TYR A 251 -10.41 -3.85 4.43
N PHE A 252 -10.06 -4.09 5.68
CA PHE A 252 -10.20 -3.10 6.76
C PHE A 252 -8.96 -2.24 6.96
N VAL A 253 -7.85 -2.53 6.27
CA VAL A 253 -6.61 -1.71 6.35
C VAL A 253 -6.87 -0.23 6.08
N PRO A 254 -7.69 0.19 5.09
CA PRO A 254 -7.95 1.61 4.86
C PRO A 254 -8.56 2.31 6.07
N VAL A 255 -9.54 1.69 6.73
CA VAL A 255 -10.19 2.26 7.92
C VAL A 255 -9.20 2.31 9.08
N LEU A 256 -8.49 1.22 9.35
CA LEU A 256 -7.49 1.16 10.42
C LEU A 256 -6.37 2.18 10.20
N SER A 257 -5.88 2.27 8.95
CA SER A 257 -4.83 3.22 8.58
C SER A 257 -5.31 4.67 8.74
N ALA A 258 -6.55 4.99 8.37
CA ALA A 258 -7.12 6.31 8.56
C ALA A 258 -7.26 6.66 10.05
N VAL A 259 -7.77 5.74 10.88
CA VAL A 259 -7.87 5.92 12.34
C VAL A 259 -6.50 6.19 12.95
N VAL A 260 -5.54 5.30 12.69
CA VAL A 260 -4.18 5.40 13.25
C VAL A 260 -3.50 6.69 12.77
N SER A 261 -3.62 7.03 11.48
CA SER A 261 -3.02 8.24 10.93
C SER A 261 -3.68 9.49 11.48
N ALA A 262 -5.01 9.51 11.66
CA ALA A 262 -5.71 10.64 12.28
C ALA A 262 -5.20 10.91 13.70
N ILE A 263 -4.96 9.84 14.48
CA ILE A 263 -4.44 9.95 15.85
C ILE A 263 -2.97 10.40 15.83
N LEU A 264 -2.10 9.70 15.09
CA LEU A 264 -0.65 9.99 15.10
C LEU A 264 -0.31 11.34 14.48
N LEU A 265 -1.03 11.76 13.45
CA LEU A 265 -0.83 13.04 12.78
C LEU A 265 -1.68 14.18 13.40
N ASN A 266 -2.43 13.89 14.46
CA ASN A 266 -3.33 14.84 15.13
C ASN A 266 -4.25 15.57 14.14
N THR A 267 -4.95 14.81 13.29
CA THR A 267 -5.74 15.34 12.17
C THR A 267 -7.21 14.92 12.31
N SER A 268 -8.11 15.89 12.33
CA SER A 268 -9.55 15.60 12.28
C SER A 268 -9.97 15.23 10.85
N LEU A 269 -10.79 14.19 10.73
CA LEU A 269 -11.36 13.73 9.48
C LEU A 269 -12.87 13.89 9.51
N THR A 270 -13.45 14.33 8.40
CA THR A 270 -14.87 14.61 8.30
C THR A 270 -15.73 13.36 8.24
N LEU A 271 -17.03 13.50 8.50
CA LEU A 271 -17.98 12.40 8.35
C LEU A 271 -18.04 11.90 6.90
N SER A 272 -17.91 12.79 5.92
CA SER A 272 -17.84 12.45 4.50
C SER A 272 -16.62 11.57 4.19
N PHE A 273 -15.45 11.91 4.76
CA PHE A 273 -14.25 11.10 4.65
C PHE A 273 -14.47 9.66 5.18
N TRP A 274 -15.05 9.53 6.38
CA TRP A 274 -15.31 8.21 6.97
C TRP A 274 -16.29 7.37 6.17
N LYS A 275 -17.39 8.00 5.70
CA LYS A 275 -18.35 7.34 4.80
C LYS A 275 -17.67 6.88 3.51
N GLY A 276 -16.83 7.75 2.91
CA GLY A 276 -16.09 7.42 1.69
C GLY A 276 -15.14 6.25 1.89
N THR A 277 -14.35 6.25 2.98
CA THR A 277 -13.42 5.17 3.32
C THR A 277 -14.15 3.83 3.52
N LEU A 278 -15.29 3.83 4.22
CA LEU A 278 -16.12 2.64 4.37
C LEU A 278 -16.67 2.13 3.03
N LEU A 279 -17.08 3.01 2.13
CA LEU A 279 -17.56 2.64 0.79
C LEU A 279 -16.44 2.03 -0.06
N VAL A 280 -15.20 2.53 0.04
CA VAL A 280 -14.03 1.92 -0.62
C VAL A 280 -13.83 0.48 -0.12
N CYS A 281 -13.87 0.26 1.19
CA CYS A 281 -13.75 -1.07 1.77
C CYS A 281 -14.89 -2.02 1.33
N LEU A 282 -16.13 -1.55 1.40
CA LEU A 282 -17.31 -2.33 0.97
C LEU A 282 -17.27 -2.63 -0.52
N GLY A 283 -16.88 -1.67 -1.35
CA GLY A 283 -16.74 -1.85 -2.79
C GLY A 283 -15.69 -2.92 -3.13
N ALA A 284 -14.51 -2.85 -2.50
CA ALA A 284 -13.46 -3.85 -2.65
C ALA A 284 -13.92 -5.24 -2.17
N LEU A 285 -14.64 -5.31 -1.05
CA LEU A 285 -15.21 -6.56 -0.54
C LEU A 285 -16.24 -7.16 -1.49
N LEU A 286 -17.13 -6.35 -2.08
CA LEU A 286 -18.10 -6.80 -3.09
C LEU A 286 -17.40 -7.32 -4.35
N CYS A 287 -16.38 -6.61 -4.84
CA CYS A 287 -15.56 -7.08 -5.96
C CYS A 287 -14.94 -8.45 -5.66
N TRP A 288 -14.40 -8.65 -4.45
CA TRP A 288 -13.86 -9.94 -4.05
C TRP A 288 -14.93 -11.03 -3.95
N LEU A 289 -16.10 -10.73 -3.35
CA LEU A 289 -17.21 -11.67 -3.27
C LEU A 289 -17.72 -12.09 -4.65
N SER A 290 -17.66 -11.21 -5.64
CA SER A 290 -18.04 -11.50 -7.02
C SER A 290 -17.25 -12.65 -7.65
N THR A 291 -16.03 -12.87 -7.19
CA THR A 291 -15.11 -13.90 -7.71
C THR A 291 -15.24 -15.25 -6.98
N LYS A 292 -15.98 -15.29 -5.86
CA LYS A 292 -16.24 -16.56 -5.17
C LYS A 292 -17.17 -17.44 -5.99
N LYS A 293 -16.83 -18.71 -6.14
CA LYS A 293 -17.76 -19.70 -6.68
C LYS A 293 -19.03 -19.74 -5.82
N ILE A 294 -20.15 -19.30 -6.36
CA ILE A 294 -21.44 -19.61 -5.75
C ILE A 294 -21.56 -21.12 -5.85
N ARG A 295 -21.40 -21.83 -4.73
CA ARG A 295 -21.86 -23.21 -4.65
C ARG A 295 -23.36 -23.14 -4.93
N ARG A 296 -23.78 -23.59 -6.11
CA ARG A 296 -25.18 -23.90 -6.35
C ARG A 296 -25.53 -24.99 -5.33
N ILE A 297 -26.38 -24.63 -4.37
CA ILE A 297 -27.06 -25.55 -3.46
C ILE A 297 -27.98 -26.41 -4.29
#